data_52122147742196115f56b8b3eaa6c7bf
#
_entry.id   52122147742196115f56b8b3eaa6c7bf
#
_cell.length_a   1.000
_cell.length_b   1.000
_cell.length_c   1.000
_cell.angle_alpha   90.00
_cell.angle_beta   90.00
_cell.angle_gamma   90.00
#
_symmetry.space_group_name_H-M   'P 1'
#
loop_
_entity.id
_entity.type
_entity.pdbx_description
1 polymer ?
#
loop_
_entity_poly.entity_id
_entity_poly.type
_entity_poly.pdbx_seq_one_letter_code
_entity_poly.pdbx_strand_id
1 'polypeptide(L)'
;MKLAAFFSGGKDSAYAIYDVKKAGHDVKVLFTVLPKSDESHLLHFPNIEQTKIQSQSMCIPQIIQNIEDIRSDVEELKLNELIKKAKKTFDFEGIVHGGISSMYQKEKFENLCYKNDLKLISPIWQKNAVPYMKELLDSGFEFIITSVRSGGLDQSWLGKKIGYT
;
A
#
# COMPACT_ATOMS: atom_id res chain seq x y z
N MET A 1 0.46 18.68 -1.16
CA MET A 1 -0.82 18.10 -0.70
C MET A 1 -0.59 17.34 0.60
N LYS A 2 -1.62 17.29 1.46
CA LYS A 2 -1.67 16.40 2.62
C LYS A 2 -2.34 15.09 2.20
N LEU A 3 -1.74 13.96 2.51
CA LEU A 3 -2.16 12.65 2.01
C LEU A 3 -2.33 11.65 3.15
N ALA A 4 -3.26 10.72 2.97
CA ALA A 4 -3.24 9.42 3.65
C ALA A 4 -2.62 8.39 2.70
N ALA A 5 -2.08 7.29 3.21
CA ALA A 5 -1.51 6.25 2.36
C ALA A 5 -1.95 4.86 2.79
N PHE A 6 -2.41 4.04 1.85
CA PHE A 6 -2.55 2.60 2.09
C PHE A 6 -1.18 1.96 2.17
N PHE A 7 -0.93 1.24 3.26
CA PHE A 7 0.38 0.71 3.61
C PHE A 7 0.30 -0.75 4.06
N SER A 8 0.85 -1.63 3.26
CA SER A 8 0.92 -3.08 3.56
C SER A 8 2.26 -3.53 4.13
N GLY A 9 3.24 -2.62 4.24
CA GLY A 9 4.62 -2.95 4.61
C GLY A 9 5.47 -3.52 3.47
N GLY A 10 4.87 -3.80 2.31
CA GLY A 10 5.56 -4.27 1.12
C GLY A 10 6.29 -3.15 0.38
N LYS A 11 7.25 -3.55 -0.48
CA LYS A 11 8.11 -2.61 -1.22
C LYS A 11 7.33 -1.55 -2.01
N ASP A 12 6.19 -1.93 -2.62
CA ASP A 12 5.43 -1.05 -3.50
C ASP A 12 4.70 0.05 -2.73
N SER A 13 4.05 -0.31 -1.61
CA SER A 13 3.41 0.69 -0.73
C SER A 13 4.43 1.61 -0.06
N ALA A 14 5.59 1.08 0.34
CA ALA A 14 6.66 1.87 0.92
C ALA A 14 7.27 2.84 -0.11
N TYR A 15 7.50 2.36 -1.33
CA TYR A 15 8.04 3.19 -2.40
C TYR A 15 7.05 4.27 -2.84
N ALA A 16 5.76 3.97 -2.92
CA ALA A 16 4.74 4.96 -3.24
C ALA A 16 4.72 6.13 -2.23
N ILE A 17 4.90 5.81 -0.94
CA ILE A 17 5.03 6.83 0.12
C ILE A 17 6.31 7.65 -0.07
N TYR A 18 7.45 7.00 -0.33
CA TYR A 18 8.72 7.67 -0.60
C TYR A 18 8.60 8.63 -1.78
N ASP A 19 8.03 8.18 -2.90
CA ASP A 19 7.93 8.95 -4.13
C ASP A 19 7.07 10.21 -3.95
N VAL A 20 5.90 10.11 -3.31
CA VAL A 20 5.06 11.28 -3.03
C VAL A 20 5.72 12.25 -2.03
N LYS A 21 6.47 11.75 -1.05
CA LYS A 21 7.23 12.62 -0.13
C LYS A 21 8.38 13.33 -0.85
N LYS A 22 9.07 12.65 -1.74
CA LYS A 22 10.11 13.23 -2.61
C LYS A 22 9.55 14.33 -3.53
N ALA A 23 8.31 14.17 -3.99
CA ALA A 23 7.57 15.17 -4.75
C ALA A 23 7.04 16.35 -3.90
N GLY A 24 7.33 16.40 -2.59
CA GLY A 24 6.95 17.49 -1.70
C GLY A 24 5.55 17.34 -1.07
N HIS A 25 4.93 16.16 -1.14
CA HIS A 25 3.68 15.90 -0.44
C HIS A 25 3.92 15.48 1.01
N ASP A 26 2.92 15.70 1.86
CA ASP A 26 2.98 15.40 3.29
C ASP A 26 2.02 14.25 3.63
N VAL A 27 2.56 13.09 3.99
CA VAL A 27 1.77 11.91 4.38
C VAL A 27 1.46 11.99 5.87
N LYS A 28 0.18 12.18 6.18
CA LYS A 28 -0.34 12.43 7.54
C LYS A 28 -0.70 11.16 8.31
N VAL A 29 -1.08 10.09 7.61
CA VAL A 29 -1.53 8.85 8.23
C VAL A 29 -1.36 7.68 7.28
N LEU A 30 -1.03 6.51 7.85
CA LEU A 30 -0.98 5.23 7.14
C LEU A 30 -2.24 4.42 7.45
N PHE A 31 -2.83 3.82 6.43
CA PHE A 31 -3.92 2.84 6.56
C PHE A 31 -3.38 1.45 6.29
N THR A 32 -3.29 0.63 7.33
CA THR A 32 -2.96 -0.79 7.21
C THR A 32 -4.21 -1.61 7.43
N VAL A 33 -4.63 -2.31 6.41
CA VAL A 33 -5.85 -3.11 6.44
C VAL A 33 -5.48 -4.58 6.45
N LEU A 34 -6.00 -5.30 7.45
CA LEU A 34 -5.84 -6.74 7.58
C LEU A 34 -7.13 -7.43 7.15
N PRO A 35 -7.19 -8.00 5.95
CA PRO A 35 -8.31 -8.83 5.53
C PRO A 35 -8.32 -10.13 6.32
N LYS A 36 -9.46 -10.84 6.34
CA LYS A 36 -9.63 -12.10 7.05
C LYS A 36 -8.68 -13.21 6.55
N SER A 37 -8.33 -13.16 5.27
CA SER A 37 -7.41 -14.11 4.64
C SER A 37 -6.61 -13.45 3.52
N ASP A 38 -5.61 -14.18 3.00
CA ASP A 38 -4.82 -13.78 1.83
C ASP A 38 -5.56 -13.95 0.48
N GLU A 39 -6.82 -14.38 0.51
CA GLU A 39 -7.69 -14.54 -0.66
C GLU A 39 -8.34 -13.23 -1.12
N SER A 40 -8.19 -12.13 -0.37
CA SER A 40 -8.71 -10.83 -0.82
C SER A 40 -8.09 -10.41 -2.15
N HIS A 41 -8.95 -10.06 -3.12
CA HIS A 41 -8.53 -9.53 -4.42
C HIS A 41 -8.19 -8.02 -4.36
N LEU A 42 -8.68 -7.32 -3.34
CA LEU A 42 -8.49 -5.89 -3.18
C LEU A 42 -7.29 -5.56 -2.30
N LEU A 43 -7.07 -6.34 -1.26
CA LEU A 43 -6.13 -6.03 -0.19
C LEU A 43 -5.03 -7.09 -0.10
N HIS A 44 -3.82 -6.65 0.24
CA HIS A 44 -2.74 -7.57 0.61
C HIS A 44 -2.88 -7.99 2.07
N PHE A 45 -2.37 -9.18 2.40
CA PHE A 45 -2.29 -9.66 3.78
C PHE A 45 -0.97 -9.21 4.42
N PRO A 46 -0.95 -8.12 5.18
CA PRO A 46 0.28 -7.55 5.71
C PRO A 46 0.77 -8.28 6.97
N ASN A 47 2.08 -8.20 7.22
CA ASN A 47 2.64 -8.51 8.53
C ASN A 47 2.47 -7.28 9.44
N ILE A 48 1.46 -7.29 10.29
CA ILE A 48 1.06 -6.15 11.12
C ILE A 48 2.20 -5.66 12.02
N GLU A 49 2.94 -6.56 12.65
CA GLU A 49 4.03 -6.16 13.57
C GLU A 49 5.15 -5.44 12.81
N GLN A 50 5.49 -5.90 11.63
CA GLN A 50 6.47 -5.21 10.78
C GLN A 50 5.95 -3.84 10.31
N THR A 51 4.67 -3.73 9.96
CA THR A 51 4.10 -2.43 9.55
C THR A 51 4.12 -1.41 10.68
N LYS A 52 3.94 -1.83 11.93
CA LYS A 52 4.04 -0.95 13.11
C LYS A 52 5.45 -0.39 13.26
N ILE A 53 6.48 -1.25 13.16
CA ILE A 53 7.88 -0.84 13.25
C ILE A 53 8.23 0.13 12.11
N GLN A 54 7.79 -0.16 10.89
CA GLN A 54 8.01 0.70 9.74
C GLN A 54 7.32 2.07 9.90
N SER A 55 6.07 2.09 10.36
CA SER A 55 5.31 3.31 10.65
C SER A 55 6.04 4.20 11.68
N GLN A 56 6.53 3.59 12.77
CA GLN A 56 7.32 4.28 13.79
C GLN A 56 8.61 4.86 13.21
N SER A 57 9.34 4.08 12.38
CA SER A 57 10.57 4.52 11.71
C SER A 57 10.33 5.68 10.74
N MET A 58 9.19 5.71 10.07
CA MET A 58 8.78 6.82 9.19
C MET A 58 8.25 8.03 9.97
N CYS A 59 8.00 7.91 11.28
CA CYS A 59 7.32 8.91 12.10
C CYS A 59 5.95 9.31 11.54
N ILE A 60 5.20 8.36 10.96
CA ILE A 60 3.86 8.59 10.41
C ILE A 60 2.86 7.77 11.23
N PRO A 61 1.81 8.37 11.80
CA PRO A 61 0.77 7.65 12.51
C PRO A 61 0.12 6.56 11.65
N GLN A 62 -0.21 5.43 12.25
CA GLN A 62 -0.84 4.29 11.57
C GLN A 62 -2.21 3.97 12.18
N ILE A 63 -3.19 3.75 11.33
CA ILE A 63 -4.48 3.16 11.70
C ILE A 63 -4.53 1.76 11.12
N ILE A 64 -4.79 0.77 11.99
CA ILE A 64 -4.96 -0.62 11.59
C ILE A 64 -6.45 -0.96 11.61
N GLN A 65 -6.96 -1.50 10.51
CA GLN A 65 -8.35 -1.90 10.35
C GLN A 65 -8.43 -3.39 10.00
N ASN A 66 -9.08 -4.17 10.85
CA ASN A 66 -9.40 -5.56 10.53
C ASN A 66 -10.70 -5.62 9.72
N ILE A 67 -10.75 -6.51 8.73
CA ILE A 67 -11.93 -6.78 7.91
C ILE A 67 -12.21 -8.28 7.99
N GLU A 68 -13.34 -8.64 8.61
CA GLU A 68 -13.73 -10.04 8.89
C GLU A 68 -14.39 -10.74 7.69
N ASP A 69 -14.72 -10.01 6.63
CA ASP A 69 -15.43 -10.54 5.45
C ASP A 69 -14.72 -10.09 4.18
N ILE A 70 -14.32 -11.04 3.34
CA ILE A 70 -13.58 -10.79 2.09
C ILE A 70 -14.49 -10.45 0.89
N ARG A 71 -15.79 -10.35 1.08
CA ARG A 71 -16.67 -9.87 0.01
C ARG A 71 -16.35 -8.43 -0.33
N SER A 72 -16.20 -8.18 -1.61
CA SER A 72 -15.75 -6.88 -2.12
C SER A 72 -16.61 -5.69 -1.67
N ASP A 73 -17.91 -5.87 -1.53
CA ASP A 73 -18.84 -4.85 -1.04
C ASP A 73 -18.62 -4.53 0.44
N VAL A 74 -18.32 -5.55 1.25
CA VAL A 74 -18.01 -5.38 2.68
C VAL A 74 -16.64 -4.73 2.87
N GLU A 75 -15.63 -5.16 2.11
CA GLU A 75 -14.31 -4.53 2.13
C GLU A 75 -14.42 -3.04 1.78
N GLU A 76 -15.14 -2.70 0.70
CA GLU A 76 -15.33 -1.31 0.26
C GLU A 76 -16.05 -0.46 1.30
N LEU A 77 -17.09 -1.02 1.95
CA LEU A 77 -17.80 -0.35 3.04
C LEU A 77 -16.86 -0.06 4.21
N LYS A 78 -16.06 -1.05 4.63
CA LYS A 78 -15.11 -0.90 5.75
C LYS A 78 -13.99 0.10 5.45
N LEU A 79 -13.49 0.12 4.22
CA LEU A 79 -12.52 1.14 3.79
C LEU A 79 -13.13 2.54 3.81
N ASN A 80 -14.39 2.68 3.40
CA ASN A 80 -15.09 3.96 3.46
C ASN A 80 -15.30 4.44 4.92
N GLU A 81 -15.67 3.55 5.83
CA GLU A 81 -15.78 3.84 7.27
C GLU A 81 -14.43 4.28 7.85
N LEU A 82 -13.33 3.59 7.50
CA LEU A 82 -11.97 3.92 7.90
C LEU A 82 -11.59 5.35 7.48
N ILE A 83 -11.82 5.70 6.22
CA ILE A 83 -11.51 7.03 5.68
C ILE A 83 -12.31 8.10 6.42
N LYS A 84 -13.61 7.91 6.58
CA LYS A 84 -14.47 8.85 7.30
C LYS A 84 -14.06 9.05 8.76
N LYS A 85 -13.66 7.97 9.43
CA LYS A 85 -13.14 8.03 10.80
C LYS A 85 -11.81 8.78 10.84
N ALA A 86 -10.90 8.48 9.93
CA ALA A 86 -9.59 9.13 9.88
C ALA A 86 -9.69 10.64 9.59
N LYS A 87 -10.61 11.08 8.72
CA LYS A 87 -10.84 12.50 8.42
C LYS A 87 -11.28 13.33 9.64
N LYS A 88 -11.75 12.71 10.71
CA LYS A 88 -12.07 13.41 11.97
C LYS A 88 -10.83 13.81 12.76
N THR A 89 -9.72 13.11 12.55
CA THR A 89 -8.46 13.30 13.32
C THR A 89 -7.34 13.86 12.45
N PHE A 90 -7.30 13.47 11.19
CA PHE A 90 -6.24 13.82 10.25
C PHE A 90 -6.80 14.66 9.09
N ASP A 91 -6.10 15.73 8.77
CA ASP A 91 -6.40 16.56 7.60
C ASP A 91 -5.64 16.01 6.38
N PHE A 92 -6.38 15.48 5.40
CA PHE A 92 -5.82 15.01 4.12
C PHE A 92 -6.84 15.19 2.98
N GLU A 93 -6.33 15.44 1.79
CA GLU A 93 -7.09 15.75 0.56
C GLU A 93 -6.89 14.72 -0.54
N GLY A 94 -6.06 13.69 -0.27
CA GLY A 94 -5.82 12.61 -1.21
C GLY A 94 -5.33 11.34 -0.52
N ILE A 95 -5.37 10.24 -1.28
CA ILE A 95 -4.94 8.91 -0.84
C ILE A 95 -3.88 8.38 -1.78
N VAL A 96 -2.80 7.89 -1.21
CA VAL A 96 -1.72 7.18 -1.93
C VAL A 96 -2.03 5.69 -1.97
N HIS A 97 -1.92 5.10 -3.16
CA HIS A 97 -2.06 3.67 -3.37
C HIS A 97 -0.88 3.11 -4.16
N GLY A 98 -0.28 2.03 -3.66
CA GLY A 98 0.89 1.37 -4.24
C GLY A 98 0.58 0.30 -5.28
N GLY A 99 -0.57 0.36 -5.95
CA GLY A 99 -0.95 -0.58 -7.02
C GLY A 99 -0.19 -0.31 -8.31
N ILE A 100 0.25 -1.40 -8.97
CA ILE A 100 1.06 -1.30 -10.20
C ILE A 100 0.21 -1.51 -11.46
N SER A 101 -0.65 -2.54 -11.50
CA SER A 101 -1.30 -2.96 -12.75
C SER A 101 -2.72 -3.50 -12.62
N SER A 102 -3.24 -3.68 -11.42
CA SER A 102 -4.58 -4.23 -11.22
C SER A 102 -5.65 -3.17 -11.50
N MET A 103 -6.29 -3.23 -12.68
CA MET A 103 -7.42 -2.37 -13.03
C MET A 103 -8.55 -2.47 -12.00
N TYR A 104 -8.84 -3.67 -11.52
CA TYR A 104 -9.85 -3.89 -10.48
C TYR A 104 -9.56 -3.07 -9.21
N GLN A 105 -8.33 -3.14 -8.71
CA GLN A 105 -7.92 -2.34 -7.54
C GLN A 105 -8.03 -0.85 -7.83
N LYS A 106 -7.54 -0.41 -8.99
CA LYS A 106 -7.56 1.00 -9.37
C LYS A 106 -8.98 1.56 -9.36
N GLU A 107 -9.92 0.91 -10.06
CA GLU A 107 -11.32 1.32 -10.14
C GLU A 107 -11.97 1.40 -8.75
N LYS A 108 -11.71 0.41 -7.89
CA LYS A 108 -12.23 0.40 -6.52
C LYS A 108 -11.70 1.57 -5.69
N PHE A 109 -10.40 1.85 -5.75
CA PHE A 109 -9.80 2.97 -5.03
C PHE A 109 -10.20 4.33 -5.62
N GLU A 110 -10.37 4.44 -6.94
CA GLU A 110 -10.92 5.65 -7.58
C GLU A 110 -12.34 5.96 -7.08
N ASN A 111 -13.22 4.95 -7.07
CA ASN A 111 -14.57 5.09 -6.55
C ASN A 111 -14.59 5.46 -5.06
N LEU A 112 -13.72 4.83 -4.26
CA LEU A 112 -13.59 5.11 -2.84
C LEU A 112 -13.15 6.56 -2.59
N CYS A 113 -12.18 7.05 -3.35
CA CYS A 113 -11.72 8.44 -3.27
C CYS A 113 -12.81 9.40 -3.73
N TYR A 114 -13.48 9.12 -4.82
CA TYR A 114 -14.58 9.95 -5.34
C TYR A 114 -15.72 10.11 -4.31
N LYS A 115 -16.16 9.01 -3.67
CA LYS A 115 -17.19 9.04 -2.62
C LYS A 115 -16.81 9.87 -1.38
N ASN A 116 -15.53 10.13 -1.17
CA ASN A 116 -15.01 10.86 0.00
C ASN A 116 -14.44 12.25 -0.35
N ASP A 117 -14.61 12.70 -1.57
CA ASP A 117 -14.05 13.96 -2.09
C ASP A 117 -12.51 14.02 -1.88
N LEU A 118 -11.83 12.96 -2.33
CA LEU A 118 -10.39 12.79 -2.22
C LEU A 118 -9.78 12.52 -3.60
N LYS A 119 -8.52 12.89 -3.77
CA LYS A 119 -7.72 12.54 -4.95
C LYS A 119 -7.04 11.21 -4.75
N LEU A 120 -7.08 10.32 -5.76
CA LEU A 120 -6.25 9.12 -5.78
C LEU A 120 -4.88 9.45 -6.39
N ILE A 121 -3.81 9.04 -5.73
CA ILE A 121 -2.44 9.17 -6.20
C ILE A 121 -1.83 7.77 -6.25
N SER A 122 -1.50 7.32 -7.46
CA SER A 122 -0.91 5.99 -7.71
C SER A 122 0.42 6.18 -8.46
N PRO A 123 1.51 6.54 -7.76
CA PRO A 123 2.74 7.01 -8.38
C PRO A 123 3.48 5.93 -9.18
N ILE A 124 3.19 4.66 -8.89
CA ILE A 124 3.82 3.52 -9.58
C ILE A 124 2.90 2.81 -10.56
N TRP A 125 1.73 3.40 -10.84
CA TRP A 125 0.76 2.83 -11.75
C TRP A 125 1.35 2.65 -13.16
N GLN A 126 1.23 1.43 -13.71
CA GLN A 126 1.73 1.02 -15.03
C GLN A 126 3.25 1.20 -15.24
N LYS A 127 4.04 1.35 -14.18
CA LYS A 127 5.50 1.30 -14.33
C LYS A 127 5.94 -0.08 -14.86
N ASN A 128 6.84 -0.08 -15.83
CA ASN A 128 7.46 -1.30 -16.32
C ASN A 128 8.28 -1.97 -15.21
N ALA A 129 8.12 -3.28 -15.05
CA ALA A 129 8.67 -4.02 -13.90
C ALA A 129 10.20 -3.88 -13.77
N VAL A 130 10.95 -4.03 -14.88
CA VAL A 130 12.42 -4.01 -14.84
C VAL A 130 12.98 -2.62 -14.50
N PRO A 131 12.60 -1.52 -15.18
CA PRO A 131 13.02 -0.18 -14.79
C PRO A 131 12.57 0.19 -13.37
N TYR A 132 11.38 -0.21 -12.97
CA TYR A 132 10.87 0.06 -11.61
C TYR A 132 11.69 -0.67 -10.54
N MET A 133 12.05 -1.94 -10.76
CA MET A 133 12.89 -2.69 -9.84
C MET A 133 14.27 -2.03 -9.69
N LYS A 134 14.84 -1.55 -10.79
CA LYS A 134 16.09 -0.80 -10.77
C LYS A 134 15.95 0.50 -9.97
N GLU A 135 14.88 1.26 -10.20
CA GLU A 135 14.58 2.50 -9.48
C GLU A 135 14.47 2.30 -7.97
N LEU A 136 13.84 1.18 -7.53
CA LEU A 136 13.78 0.77 -6.13
C LEU A 136 15.18 0.59 -5.53
N LEU A 137 16.02 -0.20 -6.19
CA LEU A 137 17.38 -0.50 -5.72
C LEU A 137 18.26 0.74 -5.73
N ASP A 138 18.20 1.56 -6.78
CA ASP A 138 18.95 2.83 -6.89
C ASP A 138 18.53 3.84 -5.81
N SER A 139 17.27 3.76 -5.35
CA SER A 139 16.75 4.58 -4.25
C SER A 139 17.13 4.06 -2.86
N GLY A 140 17.90 2.96 -2.78
CA GLY A 140 18.38 2.38 -1.53
C GLY A 140 17.34 1.48 -0.83
N PHE A 141 16.28 1.07 -1.51
CA PHE A 141 15.32 0.14 -0.93
C PHE A 141 15.91 -1.26 -0.80
N GLU A 142 15.78 -1.83 0.37
CA GLU A 142 16.14 -3.22 0.69
C GLU A 142 14.87 -4.01 0.99
N PHE A 143 14.71 -5.16 0.34
CA PHE A 143 13.57 -6.04 0.56
C PHE A 143 13.92 -7.50 0.29
N ILE A 144 13.14 -8.38 0.87
CA ILE A 144 13.26 -9.83 0.72
C ILE A 144 11.99 -10.40 0.09
N ILE A 145 12.11 -11.58 -0.50
CA ILE A 145 10.96 -12.35 -0.99
C ILE A 145 10.31 -13.07 0.18
N THR A 146 9.06 -12.77 0.48
CA THR A 146 8.30 -13.36 1.59
C THR A 146 7.30 -14.43 1.16
N SER A 147 6.95 -14.46 -0.13
CA SER A 147 6.05 -15.46 -0.70
C SER A 147 6.40 -15.71 -2.16
N VAL A 148 6.31 -16.95 -2.59
CA VAL A 148 6.41 -17.35 -4.00
C VAL A 148 5.12 -18.06 -4.38
N ARG A 149 4.51 -17.58 -5.46
CA ARG A 149 3.32 -18.18 -6.05
C ARG A 149 3.66 -18.67 -7.43
N SER A 150 3.32 -19.34 -8.19
CA SER A 150 3.69 -19.87 -9.51
C SER A 150 4.39 -18.86 -10.45
N GLY A 151 5.16 -19.35 -11.40
CA GLY A 151 5.62 -18.58 -12.55
C GLY A 151 7.05 -18.03 -12.49
N GLY A 152 8.02 -18.83 -12.07
CA GLY A 152 9.44 -18.52 -12.28
C GLY A 152 10.26 -18.33 -11.03
N LEU A 153 9.66 -18.18 -9.86
CA LEU A 153 10.35 -18.20 -8.58
C LEU A 153 9.95 -19.45 -7.79
N ASP A 154 10.91 -20.23 -7.34
CA ASP A 154 10.71 -21.39 -6.47
C ASP A 154 10.97 -21.06 -5.00
N GLN A 155 10.80 -22.03 -4.13
CA GLN A 155 10.98 -21.84 -2.68
C GLN A 155 12.40 -21.41 -2.29
N SER A 156 13.42 -21.62 -3.14
CA SER A 156 14.78 -21.18 -2.87
C SER A 156 14.94 -19.66 -2.82
N TRP A 157 13.95 -18.92 -3.31
CA TRP A 157 13.92 -17.45 -3.27
C TRP A 157 13.39 -16.87 -1.96
N LEU A 158 12.73 -17.69 -1.13
CA LEU A 158 12.20 -17.22 0.15
C LEU A 158 13.32 -16.73 1.06
N GLY A 159 13.14 -15.56 1.63
CA GLY A 159 14.12 -14.90 2.49
C GLY A 159 15.31 -14.27 1.76
N LYS A 160 15.45 -14.43 0.46
CA LYS A 160 16.52 -13.78 -0.29
C LYS A 160 16.29 -12.28 -0.39
N LYS A 161 17.34 -11.53 -0.06
CA LYS A 161 17.43 -10.09 -0.34
C LYS A 161 17.62 -9.89 -1.84
N ILE A 162 16.84 -8.99 -2.41
CA ILE A 162 16.95 -8.66 -3.84
C ILE A 162 18.00 -7.57 -4.02
N GLY A 163 18.84 -7.75 -5.03
CA GLY A 163 19.94 -6.84 -5.40
C GLY A 163 20.26 -6.94 -6.89
N TYR A 164 21.37 -6.32 -7.29
CA TYR A 164 21.84 -6.33 -8.69
C TYR A 164 22.56 -7.62 -9.10
N THR A 165 22.82 -8.53 -8.17
CA THR A 165 23.56 -9.80 -8.43
C THR A 165 22.71 -10.99 -8.07
#